data_c251b8e6bf5225aac5732fc4b141d61a
#
_entry.id   c251b8e6bf5225aac5732fc4b141d61a
#
_cell.length_a   1.000
_cell.length_b   1.000
_cell.length_c   1.000
_cell.angle_alpha   90.00
_cell.angle_beta   90.00
_cell.angle_gamma   90.00
#
_symmetry.space_group_name_H-M   'P 1'
#
loop_
_entity.id
_entity.type
_entity.pdbx_description
1 polymer ?
#
loop_
_entity_poly.entity_id
_entity_poly.type
_entity_poly.pdbx_seq_one_letter_code
_entity_poly.pdbx_strand_id
1 'polypeptide(L)'
;MKKINNRPLLVATLSLLFVFSQCDKNPPPPPFFEPYPETRLDANAGTWRTYLSIDSTQTKVPVPEAAGSAVYLSELNNLRANMASATAEEKELARWWGSNSVLRWHEIARELAANYNVPPNYNEDGSYPSPDPANPTAYPRVPFANPPIASRMFALLAVAQYDALVACWQRKFEHNRLAPYKNASDIQPIIPGNDLPSYPSEDAVVAAASREILKFIFPGEVAYVSAKAEEHKKSRLWAGANVQSDLSVGDSLGRIVAQYVIDEWAKKDRMGMANNQTGFQAQRDDAAARGFTTQWHSLDVPVRPPMLPGYGNVRCWNFDDATKAAIRPPAPPQPGSAEFEKDLEELRKISKTRTREQQRITTFWSDGVGTYTPPGHWNRRAAQLIFENQFNEIRAARAMALVSTAIMDAGVVCWEAKYYYMVPRPTEVDRNITTGTGIPNFPAYASGHSTFSGAAAEILSHLFPNNATDLRAWAREAADSRIYGCIHYRFDSDLGLEHGNKVAEFAISRARTDGAE
;
A
#
# COMPACT_ATOMS: atom_id res chain seq x y z
N MET A 1 -64.53 -69.10 1.96
CA MET A 1 -64.22 -68.04 0.98
C MET A 1 -64.06 -66.74 1.68
N LYS A 2 -62.83 -66.31 1.95
CA LYS A 2 -62.54 -65.02 2.57
C LYS A 2 -61.92 -64.12 1.50
N LYS A 3 -62.53 -62.95 1.29
CA LYS A 3 -62.05 -61.92 0.37
C LYS A 3 -60.84 -61.19 1.02
N ILE A 4 -59.74 -61.16 0.27
CA ILE A 4 -58.55 -60.38 0.63
C ILE A 4 -58.71 -59.02 -0.01
N ASN A 5 -58.77 -57.98 0.85
CA ASN A 5 -58.77 -56.60 0.42
C ASN A 5 -57.33 -56.12 0.20
N ASN A 6 -56.97 -55.89 -1.07
CA ASN A 6 -55.74 -55.20 -1.44
C ASN A 6 -55.92 -53.66 -1.22
N ARG A 7 -55.20 -53.08 -0.28
CA ARG A 7 -54.97 -51.64 -0.20
C ARG A 7 -53.59 -51.33 -0.81
N PRO A 8 -53.47 -50.41 -1.73
CA PRO A 8 -52.16 -49.98 -2.21
C PRO A 8 -51.47 -49.13 -1.15
N LEU A 9 -50.23 -49.49 -0.82
CA LEU A 9 -49.31 -48.74 0.01
C LEU A 9 -48.83 -47.54 -0.81
N LEU A 10 -49.22 -46.31 -0.39
CA LEU A 10 -48.67 -45.08 -0.96
C LEU A 10 -47.31 -44.84 -0.30
N VAL A 11 -46.25 -45.11 -1.04
CA VAL A 11 -44.86 -44.74 -0.63
C VAL A 11 -44.69 -43.26 -0.95
N ALA A 12 -44.77 -42.43 0.06
CA ALA A 12 -44.40 -41.04 -0.03
C ALA A 12 -42.85 -40.93 -0.04
N THR A 13 -42.28 -40.75 -1.20
CA THR A 13 -40.86 -40.39 -1.35
C THR A 13 -40.69 -38.96 -0.91
N LEU A 14 -40.20 -38.76 0.30
CA LEU A 14 -39.76 -37.46 0.82
C LEU A 14 -38.42 -37.12 0.17
N SER A 15 -38.44 -36.36 -0.93
CA SER A 15 -37.24 -35.81 -1.52
C SER A 15 -36.70 -34.71 -0.59
N LEU A 16 -35.68 -35.04 0.20
CA LEU A 16 -34.88 -34.07 0.94
C LEU A 16 -34.07 -33.24 -0.09
N LEU A 17 -34.58 -32.07 -0.44
CA LEU A 17 -33.79 -31.03 -1.09
C LEU A 17 -32.75 -30.53 -0.09
N PHE A 18 -31.55 -31.13 -0.15
CA PHE A 18 -30.37 -30.50 0.42
C PHE A 18 -30.07 -29.22 -0.39
N VAL A 19 -30.56 -28.09 0.08
CA VAL A 19 -30.04 -26.80 -0.36
C VAL A 19 -28.61 -26.75 0.17
N PHE A 20 -27.66 -27.11 -0.68
CA PHE A 20 -26.25 -26.76 -0.45
C PHE A 20 -26.18 -25.23 -0.53
N SER A 21 -26.32 -24.56 0.59
CA SER A 21 -25.80 -23.21 0.77
C SER A 21 -24.29 -23.32 0.52
N GLN A 22 -23.87 -23.10 -0.72
CA GLN A 22 -22.47 -22.81 -0.99
C GLN A 22 -22.18 -21.53 -0.20
N CYS A 23 -21.49 -21.68 0.91
CA CYS A 23 -20.78 -20.56 1.50
C CYS A 23 -19.85 -20.05 0.39
N ASP A 24 -20.20 -18.91 -0.15
CA ASP A 24 -19.34 -18.20 -1.08
C ASP A 24 -18.02 -17.94 -0.35
N LYS A 25 -16.99 -18.71 -0.69
CA LYS A 25 -15.67 -18.59 -0.04
C LYS A 25 -14.91 -17.36 -0.52
N ASN A 26 -15.48 -16.65 -1.47
CA ASN A 26 -14.94 -15.39 -1.91
C ASN A 26 -15.23 -14.35 -0.82
N PRO A 27 -14.21 -13.62 -0.34
CA PRO A 27 -14.47 -12.45 0.48
C PRO A 27 -15.45 -11.54 -0.29
N PRO A 28 -16.34 -10.83 0.40
CA PRO A 28 -17.21 -9.87 -0.28
C PRO A 28 -16.31 -8.97 -1.14
N PRO A 29 -16.74 -8.67 -2.38
CA PRO A 29 -15.99 -7.74 -3.21
C PRO A 29 -15.70 -6.49 -2.38
N PRO A 30 -14.51 -5.87 -2.54
CA PRO A 30 -14.20 -4.63 -1.84
C PRO A 30 -15.34 -3.65 -2.08
N PRO A 31 -15.69 -2.81 -1.09
CA PRO A 31 -16.79 -1.87 -1.24
C PRO A 31 -16.60 -1.08 -2.53
N PHE A 32 -17.59 -1.13 -3.39
CA PHE A 32 -17.57 -0.39 -4.65
C PHE A 32 -17.68 1.10 -4.29
N PHE A 33 -16.62 1.84 -4.58
CA PHE A 33 -16.62 3.28 -4.41
C PHE A 33 -17.38 3.90 -5.59
N GLU A 34 -18.53 4.49 -5.33
CA GLU A 34 -19.29 5.23 -6.33
C GLU A 34 -18.63 6.60 -6.60
N PRO A 35 -18.63 7.08 -7.86
CA PRO A 35 -18.22 8.45 -8.15
C PRO A 35 -19.00 9.47 -7.35
N TYR A 36 -18.34 10.44 -6.77
CA TYR A 36 -18.94 11.54 -6.02
C TYR A 36 -18.61 12.89 -6.65
N PRO A 37 -19.47 13.90 -6.48
CA PRO A 37 -19.17 15.24 -6.97
C PRO A 37 -18.06 15.86 -6.14
N GLU A 38 -17.01 16.31 -6.82
CA GLU A 38 -15.93 17.06 -6.19
C GLU A 38 -16.40 18.49 -5.90
N THR A 39 -16.43 18.85 -4.63
CA THR A 39 -16.88 20.17 -4.17
C THR A 39 -15.74 21.16 -3.98
N ARG A 40 -14.48 20.68 -4.06
CA ARG A 40 -13.27 21.45 -3.82
C ARG A 40 -12.29 21.29 -4.98
N LEU A 41 -11.84 22.42 -5.55
CA LEU A 41 -10.93 22.41 -6.69
C LEU A 41 -9.45 22.47 -6.31
N ASP A 42 -9.13 23.05 -5.14
CA ASP A 42 -7.77 23.32 -4.70
C ASP A 42 -6.92 24.00 -5.78
N ALA A 43 -7.42 25.11 -6.33
CA ALA A 43 -6.83 25.79 -7.47
C ALA A 43 -5.35 26.17 -7.29
N ASN A 44 -4.90 26.35 -6.04
CA ASN A 44 -3.52 26.64 -5.65
C ASN A 44 -2.65 25.38 -5.50
N ALA A 45 -3.18 24.18 -5.70
CA ALA A 45 -2.43 22.95 -5.43
C ALA A 45 -1.21 22.77 -6.35
N GLY A 46 -1.16 23.46 -7.49
CA GLY A 46 0.04 23.53 -8.31
C GLY A 46 1.27 24.20 -7.65
N THR A 47 1.09 24.82 -6.47
CA THR A 47 2.17 25.40 -5.67
C THR A 47 2.50 24.60 -4.42
N TRP A 48 1.83 23.46 -4.19
CA TRP A 48 2.11 22.63 -3.02
C TRP A 48 3.51 22.02 -3.12
N ARG A 49 4.13 21.81 -1.96
CA ARG A 49 5.49 21.28 -1.88
C ARG A 49 5.52 19.79 -2.28
N THR A 50 6.15 19.50 -3.41
CA THR A 50 6.42 18.13 -3.90
C THR A 50 7.45 17.40 -3.03
N TYR A 51 7.50 16.08 -3.14
CA TYR A 51 8.58 15.26 -2.52
C TYR A 51 9.90 15.44 -3.25
N LEU A 52 9.86 15.49 -4.57
CA LEU A 52 11.06 15.72 -5.39
C LEU A 52 10.91 17.04 -6.14
N SER A 53 11.98 17.83 -6.12
CA SER A 53 12.01 19.11 -6.83
C SER A 53 12.33 18.86 -8.31
N ILE A 54 11.30 18.67 -9.12
CA ILE A 54 11.45 18.63 -10.58
C ILE A 54 11.43 20.07 -11.14
N ASP A 55 12.34 20.36 -12.06
CA ASP A 55 12.36 21.67 -12.74
C ASP A 55 11.06 21.87 -13.53
N SER A 56 10.38 22.98 -13.29
CA SER A 56 9.12 23.32 -13.95
C SER A 56 9.23 23.39 -15.49
N THR A 57 10.43 23.58 -16.04
CA THR A 57 10.68 23.52 -17.48
C THR A 57 10.51 22.11 -18.05
N GLN A 58 10.81 21.07 -17.26
CA GLN A 58 10.65 19.68 -17.64
C GLN A 58 9.18 19.23 -17.64
N THR A 59 8.33 19.92 -16.87
CA THR A 59 6.89 19.65 -16.79
C THR A 59 6.05 20.60 -17.64
N LYS A 60 6.67 21.39 -18.54
CA LYS A 60 5.95 22.22 -19.50
C LYS A 60 5.13 21.35 -20.46
N VAL A 61 3.93 21.81 -20.76
CA VAL A 61 3.03 21.18 -21.73
C VAL A 61 2.75 22.15 -22.90
N PRO A 62 2.44 21.66 -24.08
CA PRO A 62 2.02 22.51 -25.20
C PRO A 62 0.82 23.38 -24.83
N VAL A 63 0.66 24.52 -25.48
CA VAL A 63 -0.56 25.32 -25.36
C VAL A 63 -1.71 24.52 -26.01
N PRO A 64 -2.86 24.32 -25.32
CA PRO A 64 -3.97 23.58 -25.89
C PRO A 64 -4.62 24.35 -27.06
N GLU A 65 -5.21 23.62 -27.97
CA GLU A 65 -6.02 24.19 -29.05
C GLU A 65 -7.20 25.00 -28.49
N ALA A 66 -7.51 26.13 -29.10
CA ALA A 66 -8.64 26.95 -28.71
C ALA A 66 -9.97 26.19 -28.91
N ALA A 67 -10.95 26.43 -28.02
CA ALA A 67 -12.26 25.75 -28.06
C ALA A 67 -13.01 25.84 -29.38
N GLY A 68 -12.79 26.90 -30.18
CA GLY A 68 -13.39 27.10 -31.50
C GLY A 68 -12.53 26.64 -32.66
N SER A 69 -11.32 26.09 -32.44
CA SER A 69 -10.47 25.64 -33.53
C SER A 69 -11.03 24.39 -34.22
N ALA A 70 -10.72 24.23 -35.51
CA ALA A 70 -11.15 23.05 -36.28
C ALA A 70 -10.63 21.75 -35.67
N VAL A 71 -9.43 21.77 -35.05
CA VAL A 71 -8.82 20.63 -34.38
C VAL A 71 -9.64 20.24 -33.13
N TYR A 72 -9.94 21.20 -32.24
CA TYR A 72 -10.71 20.92 -31.04
C TYR A 72 -12.15 20.48 -31.36
N LEU A 73 -12.80 21.09 -32.37
CA LEU A 73 -14.13 20.67 -32.82
C LEU A 73 -14.12 19.24 -33.38
N SER A 74 -13.05 18.83 -34.06
CA SER A 74 -12.86 17.44 -34.48
C SER A 74 -12.71 16.50 -33.29
N GLU A 75 -11.96 16.88 -32.23
CA GLU A 75 -11.83 16.11 -31.00
C GLU A 75 -13.17 15.95 -30.27
N LEU A 76 -14.01 16.99 -30.22
CA LEU A 76 -15.38 16.90 -29.68
C LEU A 76 -16.25 15.92 -30.47
N ASN A 77 -16.14 15.90 -31.81
CA ASN A 77 -16.87 14.93 -32.63
C ASN A 77 -16.40 13.48 -32.35
N ASN A 78 -15.10 13.29 -32.22
CA ASN A 78 -14.55 11.98 -31.84
C ASN A 78 -15.00 11.56 -30.41
N LEU A 79 -15.09 12.50 -29.48
CA LEU A 79 -15.62 12.24 -28.13
C LEU A 79 -17.07 11.78 -28.19
N ARG A 80 -17.95 12.47 -28.95
CA ARG A 80 -19.34 12.06 -29.16
C ARG A 80 -19.45 10.64 -29.71
N ALA A 81 -18.61 10.30 -30.70
CA ALA A 81 -18.57 8.96 -31.28
C ALA A 81 -18.16 7.91 -30.25
N ASN A 82 -17.13 8.18 -29.44
CA ASN A 82 -16.72 7.28 -28.34
C ASN A 82 -17.85 7.07 -27.32
N MET A 83 -18.51 8.14 -26.89
CA MET A 83 -19.62 8.05 -25.92
C MET A 83 -20.80 7.24 -26.48
N ALA A 84 -21.15 7.47 -27.77
CA ALA A 84 -22.27 6.81 -28.42
C ALA A 84 -22.01 5.31 -28.66
N SER A 85 -20.77 4.93 -28.97
CA SER A 85 -20.37 3.54 -29.21
C SER A 85 -20.06 2.76 -27.93
N ALA A 86 -19.92 3.43 -26.77
CA ALA A 86 -19.56 2.79 -25.53
C ALA A 86 -20.60 1.77 -25.09
N THR A 87 -20.16 0.54 -24.84
CA THR A 87 -20.97 -0.58 -24.31
C THR A 87 -21.40 -0.31 -22.86
N ALA A 88 -22.32 -1.12 -22.35
CA ALA A 88 -22.71 -1.04 -20.94
C ALA A 88 -21.53 -1.32 -20.01
N GLU A 89 -20.68 -2.28 -20.35
CA GLU A 89 -19.47 -2.63 -19.59
C GLU A 89 -18.46 -1.48 -19.58
N GLU A 90 -18.20 -0.85 -20.75
CA GLU A 90 -17.32 0.32 -20.84
C GLU A 90 -17.83 1.51 -20.04
N LYS A 91 -19.14 1.71 -19.99
CA LYS A 91 -19.76 2.74 -19.13
C LYS A 91 -19.59 2.42 -17.65
N GLU A 92 -19.65 1.15 -17.26
CA GLU A 92 -19.39 0.73 -15.89
C GLU A 92 -17.93 0.92 -15.51
N LEU A 93 -16.99 0.55 -16.39
CA LEU A 93 -15.57 0.85 -16.22
C LEU A 93 -15.31 2.36 -16.09
N ALA A 94 -16.04 3.20 -16.87
CA ALA A 94 -15.93 4.64 -16.75
C ALA A 94 -16.38 5.17 -15.37
N ARG A 95 -17.42 4.58 -14.75
CA ARG A 95 -17.81 4.88 -13.36
C ARG A 95 -16.78 4.38 -12.38
N TRP A 96 -16.29 3.15 -12.56
CA TRP A 96 -15.30 2.55 -11.67
C TRP A 96 -14.03 3.41 -11.59
N TRP A 97 -13.49 3.85 -12.73
CA TRP A 97 -12.33 4.75 -12.77
C TRP A 97 -12.66 6.16 -12.29
N GLY A 98 -13.90 6.62 -12.44
CA GLY A 98 -14.36 7.94 -12.01
C GLY A 98 -14.58 8.10 -10.50
N SER A 99 -14.34 7.06 -9.72
CA SER A 99 -14.51 7.10 -8.27
C SER A 99 -13.21 7.40 -7.50
N ASN A 100 -12.35 8.24 -8.03
CA ASN A 100 -11.01 8.58 -7.56
C ASN A 100 -9.93 7.59 -8.07
N SER A 101 -9.26 7.99 -9.11
CA SER A 101 -8.29 7.15 -9.81
C SER A 101 -7.04 6.82 -8.98
N VAL A 102 -6.61 7.71 -8.08
CA VAL A 102 -5.52 7.47 -7.13
C VAL A 102 -5.82 6.23 -6.29
N LEU A 103 -7.03 6.14 -5.74
CA LEU A 103 -7.44 5.02 -4.90
C LEU A 103 -7.52 3.70 -5.70
N ARG A 104 -7.97 3.75 -6.96
CA ARG A 104 -8.02 2.58 -7.86
C ARG A 104 -6.63 2.03 -8.16
N TRP A 105 -5.67 2.88 -8.43
CA TRP A 105 -4.30 2.43 -8.63
C TRP A 105 -3.66 1.86 -7.37
N HIS A 106 -4.01 2.38 -6.20
CA HIS A 106 -3.61 1.75 -4.93
C HIS A 106 -4.31 0.41 -4.67
N GLU A 107 -5.54 0.21 -5.17
CA GLU A 107 -6.22 -1.09 -5.13
C GLU A 107 -5.48 -2.11 -6.00
N ILE A 108 -5.15 -1.77 -7.24
CA ILE A 108 -4.32 -2.59 -8.14
C ILE A 108 -2.95 -2.90 -7.51
N ALA A 109 -2.30 -1.92 -6.89
CA ALA A 109 -1.03 -2.13 -6.22
C ALA A 109 -1.14 -3.11 -5.03
N ARG A 110 -2.24 -3.07 -4.24
CA ARG A 110 -2.50 -4.04 -3.17
C ARG A 110 -2.73 -5.45 -3.73
N GLU A 111 -3.46 -5.57 -4.83
CA GLU A 111 -3.66 -6.85 -5.52
C GLU A 111 -2.32 -7.45 -5.98
N LEU A 112 -1.50 -6.66 -6.66
CA LEU A 112 -0.16 -7.08 -7.08
C LEU A 112 0.72 -7.47 -5.87
N ALA A 113 0.69 -6.67 -4.79
CA ALA A 113 1.40 -7.01 -3.56
C ALA A 113 0.98 -8.36 -3.00
N ALA A 114 -0.33 -8.64 -2.94
CA ALA A 114 -0.85 -9.91 -2.44
C ALA A 114 -0.43 -11.09 -3.33
N ASN A 115 -0.50 -10.92 -4.65
CA ASN A 115 -0.13 -11.96 -5.62
C ASN A 115 1.36 -12.33 -5.55
N TYR A 116 2.22 -11.35 -5.24
CA TYR A 116 3.67 -11.55 -5.15
C TYR A 116 4.15 -11.83 -3.71
N ASN A 117 3.30 -11.72 -2.71
CA ASN A 117 3.66 -12.05 -1.33
C ASN A 117 3.59 -13.56 -1.09
N VAL A 118 4.56 -14.28 -1.65
CA VAL A 118 4.70 -15.73 -1.56
C VAL A 118 5.98 -16.12 -0.81
N PRO A 119 6.01 -17.26 -0.10
CA PRO A 119 7.22 -17.71 0.57
C PRO A 119 8.30 -18.07 -0.47
N PRO A 120 9.59 -17.87 -0.15
CA PRO A 120 10.66 -18.31 -1.03
C PRO A 120 10.68 -19.83 -1.10
N ASN A 121 10.81 -20.37 -2.31
CA ASN A 121 11.13 -21.77 -2.52
C ASN A 121 12.64 -21.97 -2.37
N TYR A 122 13.04 -23.08 -1.74
CA TYR A 122 14.44 -23.51 -1.71
C TYR A 122 14.75 -24.44 -2.89
N ASN A 123 16.04 -24.49 -3.25
CA ASN A 123 16.57 -25.39 -4.26
C ASN A 123 16.62 -26.85 -3.75
N GLU A 124 16.88 -27.81 -4.64
CA GLU A 124 16.98 -29.24 -4.26
C GLU A 124 18.09 -29.52 -3.23
N ASP A 125 19.14 -28.71 -3.21
CA ASP A 125 20.24 -28.78 -2.25
C ASP A 125 19.92 -28.12 -0.89
N GLY A 126 18.70 -27.59 -0.70
CA GLY A 126 18.28 -26.88 0.50
C GLY A 126 18.74 -25.43 0.58
N SER A 127 19.46 -24.92 -0.41
CA SER A 127 19.82 -23.50 -0.48
C SER A 127 18.65 -22.65 -0.96
N TYR A 128 18.69 -21.34 -0.63
CA TYR A 128 17.70 -20.37 -1.13
C TYR A 128 18.32 -19.51 -2.24
N PRO A 129 17.56 -19.19 -3.28
CA PRO A 129 18.03 -18.29 -4.30
C PRO A 129 18.28 -16.90 -3.71
N SER A 130 19.40 -16.28 -4.12
CA SER A 130 19.69 -14.89 -3.78
C SER A 130 19.07 -13.97 -4.83
N PRO A 131 18.23 -13.00 -4.46
CA PRO A 131 17.72 -12.02 -5.41
C PRO A 131 18.85 -11.13 -5.92
N ASP A 132 18.69 -10.60 -7.13
CA ASP A 132 19.55 -9.54 -7.63
C ASP A 132 19.42 -8.29 -6.72
N PRO A 133 20.50 -7.84 -6.06
CA PRO A 133 20.45 -6.65 -5.21
C PRO A 133 20.01 -5.37 -5.95
N ALA A 134 20.29 -5.29 -7.26
CA ALA A 134 19.90 -4.14 -8.08
C ALA A 134 18.40 -4.15 -8.43
N ASN A 135 17.79 -5.33 -8.53
CA ASN A 135 16.36 -5.50 -8.80
C ASN A 135 15.79 -6.68 -8.02
N PRO A 136 15.59 -6.53 -6.69
CA PRO A 136 15.13 -7.62 -5.83
C PRO A 136 13.73 -8.12 -6.18
N THR A 137 13.01 -7.40 -7.03
CA THR A 137 11.62 -7.67 -7.40
C THR A 137 11.46 -8.40 -8.73
N ALA A 138 12.53 -8.47 -9.53
CA ALA A 138 12.48 -9.12 -10.84
C ALA A 138 12.54 -10.65 -10.78
N TYR A 139 12.85 -11.23 -9.63
CA TYR A 139 13.04 -12.67 -9.50
C TYR A 139 11.77 -13.35 -8.95
N PRO A 140 11.06 -14.16 -9.74
CA PRO A 140 9.75 -14.71 -9.37
C PRO A 140 9.77 -15.75 -8.24
N ARG A 141 10.96 -16.24 -7.83
CA ARG A 141 11.11 -17.25 -6.77
C ARG A 141 11.43 -16.66 -5.39
N VAL A 142 11.58 -15.35 -5.29
CA VAL A 142 11.86 -14.68 -4.01
C VAL A 142 10.60 -13.95 -3.57
N PRO A 143 10.21 -14.02 -2.28
CA PRO A 143 9.08 -13.26 -1.79
C PRO A 143 9.32 -11.79 -2.07
N PHE A 144 8.47 -11.23 -2.90
CA PHE A 144 8.59 -9.84 -3.29
C PHE A 144 7.94 -8.93 -2.27
N ALA A 145 6.67 -9.12 -2.04
CA ALA A 145 5.85 -8.16 -1.31
C ALA A 145 5.86 -8.37 0.20
N ASN A 146 7.01 -8.76 0.78
CA ASN A 146 7.19 -8.70 2.22
C ASN A 146 6.98 -7.25 2.75
N PRO A 147 6.70 -7.04 4.04
CA PRO A 147 6.30 -5.73 4.55
C PRO A 147 7.23 -4.55 4.19
N PRO A 148 8.57 -4.68 4.27
CA PRO A 148 9.49 -3.62 3.84
C PRO A 148 9.37 -3.26 2.36
N ILE A 149 9.35 -4.26 1.48
CA ILE A 149 9.29 -4.04 0.03
C ILE A 149 7.93 -3.45 -0.37
N ALA A 150 6.84 -3.95 0.21
CA ALA A 150 5.51 -3.41 -0.03
C ALA A 150 5.39 -1.95 0.43
N SER A 151 5.96 -1.60 1.60
CA SER A 151 5.96 -0.20 2.07
C SER A 151 6.67 0.74 1.10
N ARG A 152 7.83 0.30 0.56
CA ARG A 152 8.57 1.06 -0.46
C ARG A 152 7.75 1.23 -1.76
N MET A 153 7.10 0.17 -2.22
CA MET A 153 6.25 0.21 -3.41
C MET A 153 5.12 1.23 -3.26
N PHE A 154 4.37 1.18 -2.14
CA PHE A 154 3.29 2.14 -1.89
C PHE A 154 3.81 3.57 -1.78
N ALA A 155 4.97 3.79 -1.19
CA ALA A 155 5.57 5.12 -1.10
C ALA A 155 5.98 5.67 -2.48
N LEU A 156 6.65 4.87 -3.30
CA LEU A 156 7.03 5.27 -4.66
C LEU A 156 5.81 5.59 -5.54
N LEU A 157 4.77 4.75 -5.47
CA LEU A 157 3.53 4.97 -6.21
C LEU A 157 2.85 6.27 -5.78
N ALA A 158 2.66 6.45 -4.48
CA ALA A 158 1.97 7.61 -3.94
C ALA A 158 2.72 8.91 -4.19
N VAL A 159 4.05 8.92 -4.05
CA VAL A 159 4.87 10.10 -4.35
C VAL A 159 4.81 10.46 -5.83
N ALA A 160 4.92 9.47 -6.73
CA ALA A 160 4.85 9.73 -8.17
C ALA A 160 3.49 10.30 -8.59
N GLN A 161 2.39 9.78 -8.03
CA GLN A 161 1.05 10.31 -8.26
C GLN A 161 0.91 11.74 -7.74
N TYR A 162 1.35 11.99 -6.50
CA TYR A 162 1.23 13.30 -5.89
C TYR A 162 2.06 14.37 -6.62
N ASP A 163 3.34 14.11 -6.85
CA ASP A 163 4.22 15.06 -7.52
C ASP A 163 3.77 15.34 -8.97
N ALA A 164 3.26 14.31 -9.66
CA ALA A 164 2.69 14.46 -11.01
C ALA A 164 1.39 15.26 -11.01
N LEU A 165 0.53 15.08 -10.00
CA LEU A 165 -0.70 15.86 -9.88
C LEU A 165 -0.44 17.31 -9.49
N VAL A 166 0.57 17.61 -8.64
CA VAL A 166 0.98 19.00 -8.39
C VAL A 166 1.40 19.69 -9.70
N ALA A 167 2.22 19.03 -10.52
CA ALA A 167 2.59 19.54 -11.82
C ALA A 167 1.36 19.69 -12.76
N CYS A 168 0.43 18.72 -12.72
CA CYS A 168 -0.81 18.78 -13.49
C CYS A 168 -1.67 19.98 -13.10
N TRP A 169 -1.89 20.21 -11.79
CA TRP A 169 -2.65 21.35 -11.29
C TRP A 169 -2.05 22.67 -11.72
N GLN A 170 -0.73 22.82 -11.67
CA GLN A 170 -0.07 24.01 -12.18
C GLN A 170 -0.45 24.28 -13.64
N ARG A 171 -0.40 23.25 -14.51
CA ARG A 171 -0.72 23.41 -15.94
C ARG A 171 -2.22 23.57 -16.21
N LYS A 172 -3.08 22.93 -15.43
CA LYS A 172 -4.52 23.10 -15.53
C LYS A 172 -4.93 24.56 -15.35
N PHE A 173 -4.47 25.20 -14.30
CA PHE A 173 -4.82 26.60 -13.99
C PHE A 173 -4.02 27.63 -14.81
N GLU A 174 -2.86 27.25 -15.39
CA GLU A 174 -2.16 28.08 -16.38
C GLU A 174 -2.94 28.17 -17.70
N HIS A 175 -3.49 27.06 -18.20
CA HIS A 175 -4.21 27.03 -19.47
C HIS A 175 -5.71 27.21 -19.33
N ASN A 176 -6.29 26.83 -18.22
CA ASN A 176 -7.69 27.01 -17.86
C ASN A 176 -8.70 26.55 -18.94
N ARG A 177 -8.41 25.43 -19.64
CA ARG A 177 -9.31 24.87 -20.65
C ARG A 177 -10.51 24.22 -20.00
N LEU A 178 -11.72 24.66 -20.36
CA LEU A 178 -12.97 24.09 -19.85
C LEU A 178 -13.14 22.64 -20.30
N ALA A 179 -13.79 21.85 -19.45
CA ALA A 179 -14.14 20.47 -19.77
C ALA A 179 -15.07 20.40 -21.01
N PRO A 180 -15.04 19.30 -21.79
CA PRO A 180 -15.84 19.14 -23.00
C PRO A 180 -17.34 19.41 -22.78
N TYR A 181 -17.91 18.93 -21.69
CA TYR A 181 -19.34 19.14 -21.34
C TYR A 181 -19.67 20.60 -20.92
N LYS A 182 -18.67 21.42 -20.66
CA LYS A 182 -18.83 22.87 -20.45
C LYS A 182 -18.77 23.65 -21.78
N ASN A 183 -18.06 23.11 -22.78
CA ASN A 183 -17.93 23.71 -24.11
C ASN A 183 -19.04 23.28 -25.09
N ALA A 184 -19.68 22.12 -24.84
CA ALA A 184 -20.70 21.55 -25.72
C ALA A 184 -21.84 20.97 -24.88
N SER A 185 -23.00 21.63 -24.87
CA SER A 185 -24.15 21.30 -24.02
C SER A 185 -24.80 19.95 -24.33
N ASP A 186 -24.53 19.38 -25.49
CA ASP A 186 -25.00 18.04 -25.91
C ASP A 186 -24.11 16.91 -25.38
N ILE A 187 -22.93 17.21 -24.83
CA ILE A 187 -22.08 16.24 -24.16
C ILE A 187 -22.53 16.15 -22.68
N GLN A 188 -23.15 15.03 -22.34
CA GLN A 188 -23.60 14.77 -20.97
C GLN A 188 -22.68 13.71 -20.34
N PRO A 189 -21.83 14.08 -19.35
CA PRO A 189 -20.91 13.13 -18.73
C PRO A 189 -21.67 12.09 -17.92
N ILE A 190 -21.21 10.83 -17.92
CA ILE A 190 -21.83 9.74 -17.14
C ILE A 190 -21.30 9.65 -15.71
N ILE A 191 -20.37 10.52 -15.35
CA ILE A 191 -19.84 10.73 -14.00
C ILE A 191 -20.15 12.16 -13.57
N PRO A 192 -20.19 12.47 -12.26
CA PRO A 192 -20.39 13.84 -11.80
C PRO A 192 -19.36 14.79 -12.43
N GLY A 193 -19.86 15.88 -13.03
CA GLY A 193 -19.02 16.94 -13.56
C GLY A 193 -18.53 17.87 -12.45
N ASN A 194 -17.35 18.47 -12.64
CA ASN A 194 -16.78 19.48 -11.75
C ASN A 194 -16.37 20.73 -12.53
N ASP A 195 -15.82 21.73 -11.85
CA ASP A 195 -15.32 22.96 -12.44
C ASP A 195 -13.79 22.94 -12.70
N LEU A 196 -13.16 21.79 -12.57
CA LEU A 196 -11.73 21.63 -12.82
C LEU A 196 -11.43 21.79 -14.34
N PRO A 197 -10.40 22.55 -14.74
CA PRO A 197 -9.96 22.58 -16.14
C PRO A 197 -9.58 21.18 -16.62
N SER A 198 -9.95 20.80 -17.85
CA SER A 198 -9.71 19.45 -18.38
C SER A 198 -8.29 19.16 -18.82
N TYR A 199 -7.51 20.20 -19.13
CA TYR A 199 -6.18 20.08 -19.73
C TYR A 199 -5.05 20.50 -18.81
N PRO A 200 -4.01 19.64 -18.66
CA PRO A 200 -3.96 18.22 -19.03
C PRO A 200 -4.89 17.36 -18.14
N SER A 201 -5.27 16.16 -18.61
CA SER A 201 -6.12 15.26 -17.82
C SER A 201 -5.38 14.72 -16.60
N GLU A 202 -5.93 14.94 -15.40
CA GLU A 202 -5.43 14.38 -14.14
C GLU A 202 -5.48 12.86 -14.13
N ASP A 203 -6.56 12.28 -14.65
CA ASP A 203 -6.72 10.84 -14.79
C ASP A 203 -5.59 10.22 -15.64
N ALA A 204 -5.25 10.85 -16.77
CA ALA A 204 -4.17 10.38 -17.61
C ALA A 204 -2.79 10.54 -16.95
N VAL A 205 -2.61 11.60 -16.16
CA VAL A 205 -1.40 11.81 -15.33
C VAL A 205 -1.25 10.69 -14.30
N VAL A 206 -2.31 10.38 -13.55
CA VAL A 206 -2.31 9.31 -12.56
C VAL A 206 -2.10 7.94 -13.22
N ALA A 207 -2.77 7.68 -14.35
CA ALA A 207 -2.60 6.44 -15.12
C ALA A 207 -1.15 6.22 -15.55
N ALA A 208 -0.53 7.25 -16.10
CA ALA A 208 0.86 7.18 -16.59
C ALA A 208 1.85 7.05 -15.44
N ALA A 209 1.71 7.87 -14.39
CA ALA A 209 2.59 7.81 -13.23
C ALA A 209 2.53 6.43 -12.56
N SER A 210 1.33 5.90 -12.36
CA SER A 210 1.13 4.57 -11.76
C SER A 210 1.69 3.45 -12.64
N ARG A 211 1.43 3.52 -13.95
CA ARG A 211 1.98 2.57 -14.92
C ARG A 211 3.51 2.48 -14.84
N GLU A 212 4.21 3.61 -14.92
CA GLU A 212 5.67 3.59 -14.95
C GLU A 212 6.27 3.07 -13.62
N ILE A 213 5.71 3.47 -12.47
CA ILE A 213 6.17 2.96 -11.18
C ILE A 213 5.89 1.46 -11.04
N LEU A 214 4.68 1.00 -11.36
CA LEU A 214 4.35 -0.42 -11.22
C LEU A 214 5.09 -1.30 -12.23
N LYS A 215 5.39 -0.83 -13.43
CA LYS A 215 6.28 -1.51 -14.38
C LYS A 215 7.71 -1.64 -13.86
N PHE A 216 8.23 -0.58 -13.22
CA PHE A 216 9.56 -0.60 -12.59
C PHE A 216 9.61 -1.62 -11.46
N ILE A 217 8.54 -1.70 -10.65
CA ILE A 217 8.49 -2.58 -9.49
C ILE A 217 8.15 -4.03 -9.89
N PHE A 218 7.23 -4.23 -10.83
CA PHE A 218 6.75 -5.53 -11.29
C PHE A 218 7.04 -5.74 -12.78
N PRO A 219 8.28 -6.02 -13.16
CA PRO A 219 8.62 -6.17 -14.58
C PRO A 219 7.91 -7.36 -15.25
N GLY A 220 7.39 -8.33 -14.49
CA GLY A 220 6.54 -9.41 -14.99
C GLY A 220 5.12 -8.97 -15.36
N GLU A 221 4.66 -7.82 -14.84
CA GLU A 221 3.28 -7.33 -14.99
C GLU A 221 3.14 -6.17 -16.01
N VAL A 222 4.17 -5.92 -16.81
CA VAL A 222 4.20 -4.79 -17.77
C VAL A 222 2.98 -4.78 -18.69
N ALA A 223 2.56 -5.94 -19.20
CA ALA A 223 1.41 -6.04 -20.08
C ALA A 223 0.10 -5.69 -19.35
N TYR A 224 -0.12 -6.26 -18.16
CA TYR A 224 -1.30 -6.02 -17.33
C TYR A 224 -1.42 -4.55 -16.93
N VAL A 225 -0.36 -3.99 -16.37
CA VAL A 225 -0.34 -2.59 -15.89
C VAL A 225 -0.52 -1.59 -17.05
N SER A 226 0.09 -1.90 -18.22
CA SER A 226 -0.09 -1.07 -19.41
C SER A 226 -1.53 -1.11 -19.93
N ALA A 227 -2.15 -2.29 -19.97
CA ALA A 227 -3.55 -2.44 -20.36
C ALA A 227 -4.49 -1.67 -19.42
N LYS A 228 -4.25 -1.72 -18.10
CA LYS A 228 -5.02 -0.95 -17.11
C LYS A 228 -4.87 0.57 -17.28
N ALA A 229 -3.69 1.06 -17.64
CA ALA A 229 -3.50 2.48 -17.92
C ALA A 229 -4.24 2.93 -19.20
N GLU A 230 -4.24 2.11 -20.25
CA GLU A 230 -5.02 2.40 -21.45
C GLU A 230 -6.54 2.33 -21.19
N GLU A 231 -7.01 1.35 -20.43
CA GLU A 231 -8.41 1.24 -19.99
C GLU A 231 -8.84 2.48 -19.21
N HIS A 232 -8.02 2.93 -18.26
CA HIS A 232 -8.27 4.14 -17.47
C HIS A 232 -8.39 5.38 -18.36
N LYS A 233 -7.45 5.61 -19.27
CA LYS A 233 -7.51 6.76 -20.22
C LYS A 233 -8.75 6.69 -21.13
N LYS A 234 -9.05 5.53 -21.72
CA LYS A 234 -10.24 5.33 -22.54
C LYS A 234 -11.54 5.57 -21.77
N SER A 235 -11.57 5.21 -20.49
CA SER A 235 -12.72 5.42 -19.64
C SER A 235 -13.13 6.90 -19.57
N ARG A 236 -12.20 7.83 -19.73
CA ARG A 236 -12.48 9.28 -19.75
C ARG A 236 -13.16 9.73 -21.04
N LEU A 237 -12.86 9.05 -22.16
CA LEU A 237 -13.59 9.27 -23.42
C LEU A 237 -15.02 8.73 -23.33
N TRP A 238 -15.21 7.54 -22.79
CA TRP A 238 -16.53 6.96 -22.58
C TRP A 238 -17.36 7.78 -21.60
N ALA A 239 -16.70 8.38 -20.60
CA ALA A 239 -17.34 9.24 -19.61
C ALA A 239 -17.75 10.62 -20.17
N GLY A 240 -17.20 11.07 -21.31
CA GLY A 240 -17.41 12.42 -21.80
C GLY A 240 -16.61 13.49 -21.02
N ALA A 241 -15.59 13.07 -20.25
CA ALA A 241 -14.85 13.94 -19.33
C ALA A 241 -13.70 14.69 -20.00
N ASN A 242 -12.99 14.05 -20.96
CA ASN A 242 -11.80 14.59 -21.61
C ASN A 242 -11.84 14.36 -23.13
N VAL A 243 -11.16 15.22 -23.89
CA VAL A 243 -10.83 14.94 -25.29
C VAL A 243 -9.45 14.29 -25.39
N GLN A 244 -9.09 13.77 -26.59
CA GLN A 244 -7.86 13.01 -26.78
C GLN A 244 -6.59 13.80 -26.46
N SER A 245 -6.54 15.10 -26.75
CA SER A 245 -5.37 15.94 -26.44
C SER A 245 -5.16 16.11 -24.93
N ASP A 246 -6.25 16.20 -24.11
CA ASP A 246 -6.15 16.22 -22.64
C ASP A 246 -5.40 14.98 -22.14
N LEU A 247 -5.80 13.79 -22.67
CA LEU A 247 -5.27 12.50 -22.26
C LEU A 247 -3.82 12.29 -22.69
N SER A 248 -3.52 12.66 -23.95
CA SER A 248 -2.16 12.46 -24.50
C SER A 248 -1.12 13.30 -23.76
N VAL A 249 -1.48 14.53 -23.42
CA VAL A 249 -0.59 15.43 -22.68
C VAL A 249 -0.50 15.03 -21.20
N GLY A 250 -1.60 14.61 -20.60
CA GLY A 250 -1.61 14.05 -19.24
C GLY A 250 -0.72 12.81 -19.13
N ASP A 251 -0.83 11.86 -20.07
CA ASP A 251 0.04 10.67 -20.11
C ASP A 251 1.54 11.06 -20.20
N SER A 252 1.87 12.01 -21.05
CA SER A 252 3.25 12.48 -21.19
C SER A 252 3.78 13.11 -19.91
N LEU A 253 2.99 13.96 -19.25
CA LEU A 253 3.35 14.62 -18.01
C LEU A 253 3.56 13.59 -16.86
N GLY A 254 2.59 12.68 -16.69
CA GLY A 254 2.68 11.63 -15.67
C GLY A 254 3.91 10.73 -15.85
N ARG A 255 4.22 10.37 -17.10
CA ARG A 255 5.41 9.59 -17.44
C ARG A 255 6.72 10.33 -17.11
N ILE A 256 6.82 11.62 -17.43
CA ILE A 256 8.01 12.43 -17.14
C ILE A 256 8.27 12.46 -15.63
N VAL A 257 7.24 12.75 -14.81
CA VAL A 257 7.40 12.84 -13.36
C VAL A 257 7.72 11.47 -12.76
N ALA A 258 7.03 10.41 -13.18
CA ALA A 258 7.32 9.05 -12.69
C ALA A 258 8.75 8.61 -13.03
N GLN A 259 9.24 8.91 -14.25
CA GLN A 259 10.61 8.60 -14.63
C GLN A 259 11.61 9.38 -13.74
N TYR A 260 11.31 10.62 -13.40
CA TYR A 260 12.13 11.42 -12.48
C TYR A 260 12.15 10.79 -11.07
N VAL A 261 11.01 10.30 -10.56
CA VAL A 261 10.95 9.58 -9.27
C VAL A 261 11.80 8.29 -9.33
N ILE A 262 11.74 7.56 -10.43
CA ILE A 262 12.55 6.34 -10.63
C ILE A 262 14.04 6.68 -10.62
N ASP A 263 14.48 7.69 -11.39
CA ASP A 263 15.88 8.00 -11.61
C ASP A 263 16.52 8.74 -10.43
N GLU A 264 15.79 9.66 -9.80
CA GLU A 264 16.33 10.51 -8.74
C GLU A 264 16.09 9.95 -7.32
N TRP A 265 15.13 9.01 -7.18
CA TRP A 265 14.88 8.39 -5.88
C TRP A 265 15.02 6.88 -5.92
N ALA A 266 14.17 6.15 -6.66
CA ALA A 266 14.08 4.70 -6.55
C ALA A 266 15.39 3.95 -6.89
N LYS A 267 16.18 4.47 -7.82
CA LYS A 267 17.52 3.94 -8.16
C LYS A 267 18.62 4.38 -7.19
N LYS A 268 18.35 5.38 -6.34
CA LYS A 268 19.34 6.00 -5.42
C LYS A 268 18.98 5.80 -3.95
N ASP A 269 17.89 5.13 -3.63
CA ASP A 269 17.41 4.92 -2.27
C ASP A 269 18.15 3.83 -1.49
N ARG A 270 19.17 3.24 -2.09
CA ARG A 270 19.99 2.17 -1.51
C ARG A 270 19.24 0.84 -1.30
N MET A 271 18.10 0.63 -1.97
CA MET A 271 17.38 -0.66 -1.87
C MET A 271 18.24 -1.87 -2.25
N GLY A 272 19.22 -1.69 -3.17
CA GLY A 272 20.18 -2.73 -3.51
C GLY A 272 20.99 -3.27 -2.33
N MET A 273 21.08 -2.51 -1.22
CA MET A 273 21.77 -2.94 0.02
C MET A 273 20.85 -3.73 0.97
N ALA A 274 19.54 -3.73 0.73
CA ALA A 274 18.57 -4.29 1.68
C ALA A 274 18.76 -5.80 1.93
N ASN A 275 19.18 -6.54 0.90
CA ASN A 275 19.37 -7.98 0.99
C ASN A 275 20.85 -8.38 1.17
N ASN A 276 21.61 -7.58 1.93
CA ASN A 276 23.04 -7.82 2.17
C ASN A 276 23.26 -9.03 3.10
N GLN A 277 23.19 -10.24 2.54
CA GLN A 277 23.41 -11.49 3.28
C GLN A 277 24.87 -11.64 3.71
N THR A 278 25.82 -11.16 2.91
CA THR A 278 27.26 -11.24 3.22
C THR A 278 27.66 -10.35 4.39
N GLY A 279 26.94 -9.23 4.61
CA GLY A 279 27.17 -8.35 5.76
C GLY A 279 26.48 -8.79 7.05
N PHE A 280 25.63 -9.84 7.00
CA PHE A 280 24.86 -10.25 8.18
C PHE A 280 25.72 -10.76 9.33
N GLN A 281 26.80 -11.49 9.03
CA GLN A 281 27.71 -11.95 10.10
C GLN A 281 28.38 -10.77 10.80
N ALA A 282 28.85 -9.76 10.06
CA ALA A 282 29.42 -8.56 10.65
C ALA A 282 28.41 -7.83 11.57
N GLN A 283 27.12 -7.75 11.18
CA GLN A 283 26.08 -7.19 12.03
C GLN A 283 25.90 -7.97 13.33
N ARG A 284 26.02 -9.30 13.27
CA ARG A 284 25.98 -10.16 14.48
C ARG A 284 27.17 -9.90 15.40
N ASP A 285 28.38 -9.82 14.84
CA ASP A 285 29.60 -9.56 15.59
C ASP A 285 29.57 -8.19 16.26
N ASP A 286 29.08 -7.18 15.55
CA ASP A 286 28.86 -5.83 16.08
C ASP A 286 27.80 -5.82 17.21
N ALA A 287 26.71 -6.56 17.07
CA ALA A 287 25.70 -6.68 18.12
C ALA A 287 26.27 -7.37 19.37
N ALA A 288 27.06 -8.44 19.18
CA ALA A 288 27.75 -9.12 20.28
C ALA A 288 28.75 -8.19 21.00
N ALA A 289 29.50 -7.38 20.25
CA ALA A 289 30.43 -6.40 20.82
C ALA A 289 29.72 -5.32 21.66
N ARG A 290 28.45 -5.00 21.34
CA ARG A 290 27.60 -4.11 22.14
C ARG A 290 26.89 -4.81 23.31
N GLY A 291 27.17 -6.11 23.57
CA GLY A 291 26.61 -6.88 24.68
C GLY A 291 25.36 -7.70 24.33
N PHE A 292 24.89 -7.70 23.08
CA PHE A 292 23.77 -8.53 22.63
C PHE A 292 24.27 -9.91 22.19
N THR A 293 24.57 -10.77 23.18
CA THR A 293 25.20 -12.09 22.94
C THR A 293 24.20 -13.19 22.65
N THR A 294 22.97 -13.11 23.20
CA THR A 294 21.85 -14.00 22.85
C THR A 294 21.13 -13.43 21.63
N GLN A 295 21.40 -14.00 20.48
CA GLN A 295 20.99 -13.42 19.19
C GLN A 295 20.00 -14.30 18.46
N TRP A 296 19.10 -13.67 17.71
CA TRP A 296 18.16 -14.30 16.81
C TRP A 296 18.85 -15.22 15.78
N HIS A 297 18.20 -16.34 15.48
CA HIS A 297 18.54 -17.23 14.36
C HIS A 297 17.25 -17.74 13.68
N SER A 298 17.34 -18.11 12.38
CA SER A 298 16.20 -18.68 11.66
C SER A 298 15.79 -20.04 12.25
N LEU A 299 14.48 -20.24 12.41
CA LEU A 299 13.89 -21.52 12.84
C LEU A 299 13.37 -22.35 11.65
N ASP A 300 13.50 -21.84 10.41
CA ASP A 300 13.06 -22.54 9.20
C ASP A 300 13.97 -23.75 8.90
N VAL A 301 13.39 -24.78 8.31
CA VAL A 301 14.11 -25.98 7.87
C VAL A 301 13.76 -26.25 6.40
N PRO A 302 14.73 -26.17 5.47
CA PRO A 302 16.14 -25.74 5.68
C PRO A 302 16.27 -24.30 6.21
N VAL A 303 17.42 -23.99 6.83
CA VAL A 303 17.65 -22.66 7.41
C VAL A 303 17.57 -21.58 6.33
N ARG A 304 16.59 -20.69 6.47
CA ARG A 304 16.38 -19.58 5.54
C ARG A 304 17.27 -18.39 5.91
N PRO A 305 17.88 -17.72 4.91
CA PRO A 305 18.60 -16.46 5.13
C PRO A 305 17.73 -15.41 5.78
N PRO A 306 18.27 -14.50 6.63
CA PRO A 306 17.50 -13.44 7.29
C PRO A 306 16.83 -12.52 6.26
N MET A 307 15.59 -12.11 6.56
CA MET A 307 14.84 -11.23 5.66
C MET A 307 15.38 -9.81 5.71
N LEU A 308 15.97 -9.38 4.60
CA LEU A 308 16.41 -8.01 4.33
C LEU A 308 17.29 -7.39 5.44
N PRO A 309 18.43 -8.00 5.81
CA PRO A 309 19.25 -7.54 6.93
C PRO A 309 19.83 -6.13 6.72
N GLY A 310 19.89 -5.65 5.49
CA GLY A 310 20.37 -4.32 5.14
C GLY A 310 19.25 -3.28 4.92
N TYR A 311 17.97 -3.60 5.11
CA TYR A 311 16.87 -2.66 4.83
C TYR A 311 16.93 -1.38 5.68
N GLY A 312 17.49 -1.43 6.89
CA GLY A 312 17.76 -0.26 7.72
C GLY A 312 18.68 0.79 7.09
N ASN A 313 19.40 0.43 6.01
CA ASN A 313 20.23 1.36 5.24
C ASN A 313 19.47 2.08 4.11
N VAL A 314 18.24 1.69 3.81
CA VAL A 314 17.42 2.34 2.79
C VAL A 314 17.14 3.79 3.21
N ARG A 315 17.10 4.68 2.22
CA ARG A 315 16.87 6.11 2.43
C ARG A 315 15.43 6.38 2.86
N CYS A 316 15.27 7.12 3.95
CA CYS A 316 13.97 7.62 4.39
C CYS A 316 13.50 8.82 3.55
N TRP A 317 12.17 9.02 3.47
CA TRP A 317 11.56 10.12 2.73
C TRP A 317 11.55 11.43 3.52
N ASN A 318 11.34 11.36 4.83
CA ASN A 318 11.02 12.52 5.64
C ASN A 318 12.19 12.99 6.52
N PHE A 319 13.27 12.22 6.61
CA PHE A 319 14.46 12.58 7.41
C PHE A 319 15.72 11.86 6.92
N ASP A 320 16.87 12.30 7.37
CA ASP A 320 18.20 11.79 6.99
C ASP A 320 18.72 10.66 7.91
N ASP A 321 19.87 10.13 7.57
CA ASP A 321 20.51 9.04 8.33
C ASP A 321 20.95 9.46 9.74
N ALA A 322 21.32 10.74 9.95
CA ALA A 322 21.68 11.24 11.26
C ALA A 322 20.46 11.28 12.18
N THR A 323 19.34 11.76 11.69
CA THR A 323 18.05 11.73 12.39
C THR A 323 17.62 10.31 12.68
N LYS A 324 17.72 9.40 11.70
CA LYS A 324 17.42 7.97 11.88
C LYS A 324 18.21 7.37 13.06
N ALA A 325 19.51 7.63 13.12
CA ALA A 325 20.36 7.15 14.20
C ALA A 325 19.97 7.77 15.56
N ALA A 326 19.57 9.03 15.59
CA ALA A 326 19.17 9.74 16.80
C ALA A 326 17.83 9.24 17.37
N ILE A 327 16.91 8.78 16.52
CA ILE A 327 15.60 8.27 16.95
C ILE A 327 15.58 6.77 17.19
N ARG A 328 16.72 6.06 17.04
CA ARG A 328 16.78 4.62 17.32
C ARG A 328 16.18 4.33 18.70
N PRO A 329 15.33 3.29 18.84
CA PRO A 329 14.73 2.95 20.12
C PRO A 329 15.80 2.54 21.14
N PRO A 330 15.55 2.70 22.47
CA PRO A 330 16.48 2.29 23.51
C PRO A 330 16.76 0.78 23.45
N ALA A 331 17.82 0.33 24.13
CA ALA A 331 18.16 -1.08 24.22
C ALA A 331 17.00 -1.88 24.84
N PRO A 332 16.63 -3.03 24.25
CA PRO A 332 15.61 -3.91 24.83
C PRO A 332 16.10 -4.58 26.12
N PRO A 333 15.18 -5.05 26.98
CA PRO A 333 15.52 -5.90 28.11
C PRO A 333 16.33 -7.11 27.65
N GLN A 334 17.39 -7.44 28.39
CA GLN A 334 18.25 -8.57 28.07
C GLN A 334 17.62 -9.89 28.52
N PRO A 335 17.76 -10.99 27.76
CA PRO A 335 17.34 -12.32 28.21
C PRO A 335 17.87 -12.64 29.60
N GLY A 336 16.98 -13.10 30.48
CA GLY A 336 17.28 -13.38 31.90
C GLY A 336 17.14 -12.18 32.84
N SER A 337 16.89 -10.97 32.36
CA SER A 337 16.51 -9.85 33.23
C SER A 337 15.07 -9.99 33.71
N ALA A 338 14.75 -9.40 34.87
CA ALA A 338 13.41 -9.46 35.46
C ALA A 338 12.31 -8.94 34.52
N GLU A 339 12.61 -7.90 33.75
CA GLU A 339 11.69 -7.30 32.76
C GLU A 339 11.46 -8.25 31.58
N PHE A 340 12.53 -8.86 31.06
CA PHE A 340 12.43 -9.84 29.96
C PHE A 340 11.62 -11.07 30.39
N GLU A 341 11.91 -11.63 31.60
CA GLU A 341 11.22 -12.81 32.11
C GLU A 341 9.74 -12.53 32.40
N LYS A 342 9.39 -11.33 32.85
CA LYS A 342 7.99 -10.92 33.03
C LYS A 342 7.20 -11.03 31.73
N ASP A 343 7.74 -10.50 30.63
CA ASP A 343 7.07 -10.54 29.32
C ASP A 343 7.06 -11.96 28.74
N LEU A 344 8.13 -12.74 28.96
CA LEU A 344 8.17 -14.14 28.55
C LEU A 344 7.11 -14.98 29.28
N GLU A 345 6.89 -14.72 30.57
CA GLU A 345 5.85 -15.41 31.37
C GLU A 345 4.43 -15.04 30.91
N GLU A 346 4.21 -13.78 30.48
CA GLU A 346 2.96 -13.40 29.85
C GLU A 346 2.68 -14.27 28.61
N LEU A 347 3.69 -14.47 27.74
CA LEU A 347 3.56 -15.30 26.55
C LEU A 347 3.36 -16.78 26.85
N ARG A 348 4.05 -17.34 27.88
CA ARG A 348 3.82 -18.70 28.37
C ARG A 348 2.36 -18.92 28.80
N LYS A 349 1.78 -17.93 29.48
CA LYS A 349 0.37 -17.95 29.88
C LYS A 349 -0.55 -17.89 28.67
N ILE A 350 -0.35 -16.91 27.77
CA ILE A 350 -1.18 -16.74 26.55
C ILE A 350 -1.10 -17.99 25.68
N SER A 351 0.08 -18.56 25.48
CA SER A 351 0.28 -19.78 24.69
C SER A 351 -0.61 -20.94 25.18
N LYS A 352 -0.85 -21.05 26.47
CA LYS A 352 -1.69 -22.11 27.10
C LYS A 352 -3.18 -21.75 27.15
N THR A 353 -3.52 -20.47 27.19
CA THR A 353 -4.88 -19.98 27.49
C THR A 353 -5.46 -19.05 26.45
N ARG A 354 -4.85 -18.98 25.24
CA ARG A 354 -5.31 -18.11 24.14
C ARG A 354 -6.80 -18.33 23.86
N THR A 355 -7.58 -17.27 23.97
CA THR A 355 -9.01 -17.31 23.69
C THR A 355 -9.30 -17.31 22.18
N ARG A 356 -10.54 -17.67 21.81
CA ARG A 356 -10.98 -17.58 20.40
C ARG A 356 -10.90 -16.16 19.85
N GLU A 357 -11.22 -15.16 20.68
CA GLU A 357 -11.13 -13.75 20.29
C GLU A 357 -9.68 -13.31 20.07
N GLN A 358 -8.76 -13.67 20.95
CA GLN A 358 -7.33 -13.43 20.74
C GLN A 358 -6.80 -14.11 19.48
N GLN A 359 -7.27 -15.33 19.19
CA GLN A 359 -6.90 -16.01 17.94
C GLN A 359 -7.50 -15.31 16.71
N ARG A 360 -8.76 -14.81 16.77
CA ARG A 360 -9.39 -14.03 15.71
C ARG A 360 -8.59 -12.76 15.41
N ILE A 361 -8.25 -12.00 16.44
CA ILE A 361 -7.42 -10.78 16.34
C ILE A 361 -6.04 -11.12 15.74
N THR A 362 -5.41 -12.20 16.23
CA THR A 362 -4.12 -12.65 15.68
C THR A 362 -4.21 -12.97 14.20
N THR A 363 -5.27 -13.66 13.77
CA THR A 363 -5.48 -14.04 12.37
C THR A 363 -5.80 -12.83 11.50
N PHE A 364 -6.65 -11.92 11.97
CA PHE A 364 -7.03 -10.69 11.26
C PHE A 364 -5.80 -9.82 10.94
N TRP A 365 -4.90 -9.64 11.92
CA TRP A 365 -3.68 -8.85 11.77
C TRP A 365 -2.47 -9.69 11.35
N SER A 366 -2.65 -10.94 10.90
CA SER A 366 -1.48 -11.74 10.48
C SER A 366 -0.77 -11.13 9.27
N ASP A 367 -1.55 -10.60 8.34
CA ASP A 367 -1.06 -9.93 7.12
C ASP A 367 0.12 -10.69 6.47
N GLY A 368 -0.01 -12.02 6.45
CA GLY A 368 1.01 -12.95 6.01
C GLY A 368 1.01 -13.22 4.51
N VAL A 369 1.49 -14.39 4.14
CA VAL A 369 1.55 -14.87 2.76
C VAL A 369 0.19 -14.74 2.06
N GLY A 370 0.20 -14.25 0.81
CA GLY A 370 -1.01 -14.06 0.01
C GLY A 370 -1.83 -12.83 0.37
N THR A 371 -1.34 -11.97 1.27
CA THR A 371 -1.97 -10.69 1.61
C THR A 371 -1.11 -9.53 1.11
N TYR A 372 -1.69 -8.35 1.13
CA TYR A 372 -1.00 -7.09 0.78
C TYR A 372 -0.14 -6.54 1.93
N THR A 373 0.16 -7.34 2.98
CA THR A 373 1.04 -7.02 4.12
C THR A 373 0.50 -5.91 5.05
N PRO A 374 1.06 -5.69 6.26
CA PRO A 374 0.63 -4.61 7.15
C PRO A 374 0.63 -3.21 6.52
N PRO A 375 1.66 -2.80 5.72
CA PRO A 375 1.59 -1.56 4.96
C PRO A 375 0.38 -1.44 4.05
N GLY A 376 0.02 -2.48 3.33
CA GLY A 376 -1.16 -2.51 2.46
C GLY A 376 -2.48 -2.50 3.22
N HIS A 377 -2.53 -3.09 4.42
CA HIS A 377 -3.69 -3.02 5.31
C HIS A 377 -3.99 -1.54 5.68
N TRP A 378 -2.98 -0.80 6.12
CA TRP A 378 -3.12 0.62 6.44
C TRP A 378 -3.35 1.49 5.19
N ASN A 379 -2.76 1.14 4.04
CA ASN A 379 -3.05 1.78 2.75
C ASN A 379 -4.54 1.63 2.37
N ARG A 380 -5.15 0.44 2.58
CA ARG A 380 -6.59 0.22 2.39
C ARG A 380 -7.42 1.09 3.33
N ARG A 381 -7.02 1.20 4.61
CA ARG A 381 -7.73 2.04 5.57
C ARG A 381 -7.65 3.52 5.20
N ALA A 382 -6.48 3.99 4.74
CA ALA A 382 -6.31 5.33 4.21
C ALA A 382 -7.25 5.60 3.02
N ALA A 383 -7.30 4.68 2.06
CA ALA A 383 -8.19 4.79 0.90
C ALA A 383 -9.66 4.90 1.30
N GLN A 384 -10.10 4.12 2.30
CA GLN A 384 -11.45 4.18 2.82
C GLN A 384 -11.78 5.55 3.43
N LEU A 385 -10.90 6.09 4.27
CA LEU A 385 -11.10 7.40 4.90
C LEU A 385 -11.08 8.54 3.88
N ILE A 386 -10.22 8.47 2.87
CA ILE A 386 -10.17 9.44 1.76
C ILE A 386 -11.50 9.43 1.01
N PHE A 387 -12.04 8.27 0.70
CA PHE A 387 -13.34 8.12 0.03
C PHE A 387 -14.49 8.63 0.91
N GLU A 388 -14.56 8.22 2.18
CA GLU A 388 -15.59 8.65 3.14
C GLU A 388 -15.62 10.19 3.32
N ASN A 389 -14.47 10.86 3.18
CA ASN A 389 -14.34 12.31 3.27
C ASN A 389 -14.38 13.01 1.90
N GLN A 390 -14.66 12.28 0.82
CA GLN A 390 -14.82 12.79 -0.54
C GLN A 390 -13.69 13.72 -1.00
N PHE A 391 -12.44 13.30 -0.79
CA PHE A 391 -11.27 14.05 -1.26
C PHE A 391 -11.21 14.03 -2.78
N ASN A 392 -10.90 15.19 -3.38
CA ASN A 392 -10.54 15.24 -4.79
C ASN A 392 -9.20 14.55 -5.06
N GLU A 393 -8.85 14.36 -6.34
CA GLU A 393 -7.67 13.60 -6.76
C GLU A 393 -6.36 14.09 -6.13
N ILE A 394 -6.12 15.41 -6.11
CA ILE A 394 -4.87 15.96 -5.58
C ILE A 394 -4.77 15.79 -4.06
N ARG A 395 -5.88 15.93 -3.31
CA ARG A 395 -5.90 15.68 -1.86
C ARG A 395 -5.77 14.21 -1.54
N ALA A 396 -6.39 13.34 -2.34
CA ALA A 396 -6.23 11.90 -2.22
C ALA A 396 -4.77 11.49 -2.42
N ALA A 397 -4.12 11.97 -3.46
CA ALA A 397 -2.71 11.70 -3.73
C ALA A 397 -1.78 12.24 -2.62
N ARG A 398 -2.04 13.47 -2.12
CA ARG A 398 -1.31 14.03 -0.97
C ARG A 398 -1.44 13.14 0.26
N ALA A 399 -2.66 12.73 0.61
CA ALA A 399 -2.89 11.89 1.78
C ALA A 399 -2.20 10.53 1.64
N MET A 400 -2.31 9.89 0.47
CA MET A 400 -1.64 8.62 0.20
C MET A 400 -0.11 8.75 0.26
N ALA A 401 0.46 9.86 -0.23
CA ALA A 401 1.90 10.12 -0.18
C ALA A 401 2.40 10.30 1.26
N LEU A 402 1.71 11.10 2.07
CA LEU A 402 2.04 11.29 3.49
C LEU A 402 1.97 9.98 4.28
N VAL A 403 0.89 9.21 4.12
CA VAL A 403 0.70 7.93 4.80
C VAL A 403 1.74 6.90 4.36
N SER A 404 1.95 6.76 3.04
CA SER A 404 2.84 5.72 2.51
C SER A 404 4.30 5.99 2.81
N THR A 405 4.74 7.26 2.79
CA THR A 405 6.12 7.64 3.16
C THR A 405 6.36 7.48 4.66
N ALA A 406 5.41 7.84 5.52
CA ALA A 406 5.51 7.59 6.97
C ALA A 406 5.63 6.09 7.28
N ILE A 407 4.83 5.24 6.63
CA ILE A 407 4.87 3.78 6.80
C ILE A 407 6.19 3.20 6.30
N MET A 408 6.71 3.66 5.14
CA MET A 408 8.00 3.20 4.64
C MET A 408 9.14 3.58 5.59
N ASP A 409 9.18 4.83 6.05
CA ASP A 409 10.19 5.30 6.99
C ASP A 409 10.14 4.51 8.30
N ALA A 410 8.93 4.21 8.80
CA ALA A 410 8.73 3.33 9.95
C ALA A 410 9.31 1.92 9.72
N GLY A 411 9.16 1.38 8.51
CA GLY A 411 9.78 0.12 8.12
C GLY A 411 11.30 0.16 8.15
N VAL A 412 11.90 1.22 7.63
CA VAL A 412 13.36 1.39 7.60
C VAL A 412 13.93 1.46 9.01
N VAL A 413 13.37 2.28 9.90
CA VAL A 413 13.87 2.40 11.29
C VAL A 413 13.59 1.14 12.11
N CYS A 414 12.48 0.45 11.87
CA CYS A 414 12.17 -0.82 12.50
C CYS A 414 13.20 -1.90 12.13
N TRP A 415 13.55 -2.03 10.83
CA TRP A 415 14.55 -2.99 10.37
C TRP A 415 15.96 -2.63 10.83
N GLU A 416 16.27 -1.35 10.92
CA GLU A 416 17.52 -0.88 11.54
C GLU A 416 17.64 -1.39 12.98
N ALA A 417 16.61 -1.17 13.80
CA ALA A 417 16.58 -1.64 15.20
C ALA A 417 16.67 -3.17 15.30
N LYS A 418 15.96 -3.92 14.43
CA LYS A 418 15.97 -5.38 14.42
C LYS A 418 17.37 -5.95 14.28
N TYR A 419 18.11 -5.47 13.30
CA TYR A 419 19.46 -5.97 13.01
C TYR A 419 20.56 -5.27 13.82
N TYR A 420 20.22 -4.19 14.50
CA TYR A 420 21.10 -3.57 15.50
C TYR A 420 21.10 -4.35 16.83
N TYR A 421 19.93 -4.83 17.29
CA TYR A 421 19.79 -5.48 18.59
C TYR A 421 19.72 -7.03 18.54
N MET A 422 19.36 -7.61 17.42
CA MET A 422 19.32 -9.06 17.17
C MET A 422 18.49 -9.87 18.20
N VAL A 423 17.41 -9.33 18.72
CA VAL A 423 16.61 -9.97 19.79
C VAL A 423 15.98 -11.28 19.31
N PRO A 424 16.15 -12.41 20.02
CA PRO A 424 15.55 -13.68 19.65
C PRO A 424 14.03 -13.66 19.79
N ARG A 425 13.33 -14.50 19.01
CA ARG A 425 11.89 -14.70 19.15
C ARG A 425 11.54 -15.46 20.43
N PRO A 426 10.33 -15.30 20.99
CA PRO A 426 9.92 -16.03 22.19
C PRO A 426 10.12 -17.54 22.11
N THR A 427 9.84 -18.13 20.93
CA THR A 427 10.01 -19.57 20.67
C THR A 427 11.45 -20.04 20.55
N GLU A 428 12.41 -19.13 20.35
CA GLU A 428 13.85 -19.45 20.42
C GLU A 428 14.31 -19.56 21.88
N VAL A 429 13.71 -18.75 22.77
CA VAL A 429 14.03 -18.72 24.20
C VAL A 429 13.31 -19.83 24.97
N ASP A 430 12.02 -20.06 24.66
CA ASP A 430 11.23 -21.13 25.25
C ASP A 430 10.45 -21.90 24.15
N ARG A 431 10.92 -23.09 23.83
CA ARG A 431 10.33 -23.96 22.79
C ARG A 431 8.96 -24.55 23.18
N ASN A 432 8.49 -24.39 24.42
CA ASN A 432 7.16 -24.81 24.85
C ASN A 432 6.09 -23.76 24.48
N ILE A 433 6.48 -22.58 24.03
CA ILE A 433 5.54 -21.56 23.55
C ILE A 433 5.01 -21.97 22.18
N THR A 434 3.67 -22.13 22.07
CA THR A 434 2.98 -22.35 20.79
C THR A 434 2.49 -21.04 20.23
N THR A 435 2.73 -20.82 18.94
CA THR A 435 2.33 -19.57 18.26
C THR A 435 0.94 -19.65 17.65
N GLY A 436 0.25 -18.52 17.56
CA GLY A 436 -1.06 -18.38 16.91
C GLY A 436 -0.97 -18.00 15.44
N THR A 437 0.23 -17.74 14.94
CA THR A 437 0.52 -17.37 13.56
C THR A 437 1.94 -17.82 13.17
N GLY A 438 2.32 -17.70 11.91
CA GLY A 438 3.68 -18.01 11.44
C GLY A 438 4.75 -17.16 12.12
N ILE A 439 5.92 -17.74 12.34
CA ILE A 439 7.07 -17.04 12.93
C ILE A 439 7.82 -16.31 11.81
N PRO A 440 7.97 -14.97 11.89
CA PRO A 440 8.70 -14.22 10.86
C PRO A 440 10.20 -14.51 10.90
N ASN A 441 10.82 -14.58 9.72
CA ASN A 441 12.25 -14.88 9.57
C ASN A 441 13.14 -13.63 9.71
N PHE A 442 13.04 -12.94 10.85
CA PHE A 442 13.84 -11.77 11.24
C PHE A 442 13.73 -11.52 12.75
N PRO A 443 14.68 -10.78 13.38
CA PRO A 443 14.70 -10.51 14.82
C PRO A 443 13.40 -9.90 15.38
N ALA A 444 13.16 -10.09 16.67
CA ALA A 444 11.91 -9.68 17.30
C ALA A 444 11.78 -8.16 17.47
N TYR A 445 12.74 -7.50 18.09
CA TYR A 445 12.68 -6.09 18.53
C TYR A 445 13.10 -5.10 17.42
N ALA A 446 12.35 -4.03 17.16
CA ALA A 446 11.01 -3.72 17.60
C ALA A 446 9.97 -4.46 16.73
N SER A 447 8.71 -4.56 17.20
CA SER A 447 7.65 -5.23 16.43
C SER A 447 7.33 -4.47 15.14
N GLY A 448 7.43 -5.14 13.98
CA GLY A 448 7.13 -4.54 12.68
C GLY A 448 5.67 -4.09 12.57
N HIS A 449 4.70 -4.94 12.96
CA HIS A 449 3.29 -4.57 12.95
C HIS A 449 3.01 -3.35 13.81
N SER A 450 3.59 -3.27 15.00
CA SER A 450 3.42 -2.13 15.89
C SER A 450 4.01 -0.85 15.30
N THR A 451 5.21 -0.92 14.72
CA THR A 451 5.89 0.26 14.16
C THR A 451 5.16 0.80 12.92
N PHE A 452 4.74 -0.08 12.01
CA PHE A 452 3.91 0.32 10.85
C PHE A 452 2.57 0.90 11.30
N SER A 453 1.91 0.26 12.27
CA SER A 453 0.58 0.69 12.74
C SER A 453 0.64 1.98 13.53
N GLY A 454 1.67 2.20 14.36
CA GLY A 454 1.88 3.46 15.05
C GLY A 454 2.03 4.61 14.07
N ALA A 455 2.92 4.46 13.07
CA ALA A 455 3.12 5.49 12.06
C ALA A 455 1.86 5.78 11.24
N ALA A 456 1.18 4.73 10.78
CA ALA A 456 -0.04 4.87 10.00
C ALA A 456 -1.17 5.54 10.79
N ALA A 457 -1.41 5.08 12.01
CA ALA A 457 -2.48 5.63 12.84
C ALA A 457 -2.23 7.10 13.20
N GLU A 458 -0.99 7.49 13.46
CA GLU A 458 -0.69 8.87 13.86
C GLU A 458 -0.81 9.84 12.69
N ILE A 459 -0.27 9.52 11.49
CA ILE A 459 -0.45 10.37 10.31
C ILE A 459 -1.91 10.41 9.86
N LEU A 460 -2.64 9.30 9.93
CA LEU A 460 -4.07 9.27 9.62
C LEU A 460 -4.89 10.06 10.65
N SER A 461 -4.52 10.05 11.93
CA SER A 461 -5.17 10.85 12.98
C SER A 461 -4.98 12.35 12.75
N HIS A 462 -3.84 12.77 12.20
CA HIS A 462 -3.61 14.14 11.79
C HIS A 462 -4.50 14.53 10.60
N LEU A 463 -4.58 13.67 9.58
CA LEU A 463 -5.38 13.93 8.37
C LEU A 463 -6.89 13.82 8.61
N PHE A 464 -7.31 12.95 9.52
CA PHE A 464 -8.72 12.63 9.83
C PHE A 464 -8.94 12.67 11.36
N PRO A 465 -8.92 13.86 11.98
CA PRO A 465 -8.96 13.99 13.44
C PRO A 465 -10.21 13.39 14.08
N ASN A 466 -11.33 13.36 13.38
CA ASN A 466 -12.57 12.75 13.87
C ASN A 466 -12.46 11.22 14.05
N ASN A 467 -11.51 10.57 13.37
CA ASN A 467 -11.27 9.12 13.43
C ASN A 467 -10.09 8.75 14.33
N ALA A 468 -9.43 9.72 14.99
CA ALA A 468 -8.16 9.52 15.69
C ALA A 468 -8.25 8.45 16.80
N THR A 469 -9.35 8.42 17.57
CA THR A 469 -9.57 7.44 18.63
C THR A 469 -9.58 6.00 18.08
N ASP A 470 -10.35 5.77 17.02
CA ASP A 470 -10.49 4.45 16.41
C ASP A 470 -9.18 4.00 15.74
N LEU A 471 -8.48 4.93 15.08
CA LEU A 471 -7.20 4.65 14.43
C LEU A 471 -6.14 4.20 15.45
N ARG A 472 -6.03 4.87 16.59
CA ARG A 472 -5.11 4.49 17.67
C ARG A 472 -5.53 3.18 18.35
N ALA A 473 -6.84 2.94 18.50
CA ALA A 473 -7.34 1.65 19.01
C ALA A 473 -6.99 0.49 18.06
N TRP A 474 -7.12 0.70 16.75
CA TRP A 474 -6.71 -0.28 15.73
C TRP A 474 -5.20 -0.55 15.76
N ALA A 475 -4.37 0.49 15.90
CA ALA A 475 -2.92 0.31 16.03
C ALA A 475 -2.56 -0.50 17.28
N ARG A 476 -3.26 -0.26 18.39
CA ARG A 476 -3.11 -1.06 19.63
C ARG A 476 -3.54 -2.51 19.40
N GLU A 477 -4.68 -2.76 18.76
CA GLU A 477 -5.13 -4.12 18.43
C GLU A 477 -4.11 -4.86 17.55
N ALA A 478 -3.56 -4.16 16.54
CA ALA A 478 -2.50 -4.72 15.70
C ALA A 478 -1.25 -5.09 16.49
N ALA A 479 -0.84 -4.27 17.44
CA ALA A 479 0.29 -4.55 18.35
C ALA A 479 0.00 -5.74 19.28
N ASP A 480 -1.15 -5.74 19.94
CA ASP A 480 -1.57 -6.81 20.85
C ASP A 480 -1.78 -8.15 20.12
N SER A 481 -2.15 -8.13 18.84
CA SER A 481 -2.24 -9.33 18.01
C SER A 481 -0.93 -10.13 17.97
N ARG A 482 0.22 -9.46 18.08
CA ARG A 482 1.54 -10.10 18.07
C ARG A 482 1.86 -10.77 19.40
N ILE A 483 1.36 -10.18 20.51
CA ILE A 483 1.42 -10.78 21.85
C ILE A 483 0.51 -12.01 21.90
N TYR A 484 -0.74 -11.88 21.43
CA TYR A 484 -1.68 -12.99 21.33
C TYR A 484 -1.16 -14.11 20.43
N GLY A 485 -0.44 -13.74 19.35
CA GLY A 485 0.24 -14.67 18.46
C GLY A 485 1.49 -15.32 19.05
N CYS A 486 1.98 -14.86 20.21
CA CYS A 486 3.21 -15.31 20.90
C CYS A 486 4.47 -15.24 20.02
N ILE A 487 4.57 -14.25 19.13
CA ILE A 487 5.73 -14.03 18.25
C ILE A 487 6.52 -12.76 18.56
N HIS A 488 6.06 -11.97 19.53
CA HIS A 488 6.70 -10.76 20.06
C HIS A 488 6.49 -10.65 21.55
N TYR A 489 7.42 -10.01 22.26
CA TYR A 489 7.29 -9.62 23.65
C TYR A 489 6.47 -8.34 23.79
N ARG A 490 5.97 -8.02 24.99
CA ARG A 490 5.22 -6.79 25.23
C ARG A 490 6.07 -5.55 24.96
N PHE A 491 7.32 -5.55 25.43
CA PHE A 491 8.25 -4.45 25.17
C PHE A 491 8.50 -4.23 23.66
N ASP A 492 8.53 -5.29 22.81
CA ASP A 492 8.65 -5.15 21.35
C ASP A 492 7.49 -4.35 20.77
N SER A 493 6.27 -4.64 21.25
CA SER A 493 5.03 -4.13 20.70
C SER A 493 4.73 -2.72 21.18
N ASP A 494 4.91 -2.45 22.47
CA ASP A 494 4.64 -1.14 23.05
C ASP A 494 5.62 -0.11 22.52
N LEU A 495 6.91 -0.44 22.52
CA LEU A 495 7.92 0.45 21.97
C LEU A 495 7.81 0.60 20.44
N GLY A 496 7.39 -0.47 19.74
CA GLY A 496 7.15 -0.40 18.31
C GLY A 496 6.08 0.64 17.98
N LEU A 497 4.97 0.71 18.71
CA LEU A 497 3.94 1.74 18.53
C LEU A 497 4.51 3.14 18.80
N GLU A 498 5.20 3.33 19.94
CA GLU A 498 5.80 4.61 20.28
C GLU A 498 6.80 5.08 19.20
N HIS A 499 7.61 4.17 18.71
CA HIS A 499 8.59 4.44 17.68
C HIS A 499 7.93 4.83 16.34
N GLY A 500 6.86 4.10 15.96
CA GLY A 500 6.06 4.44 14.79
C GLY A 500 5.45 5.84 14.89
N ASN A 501 4.89 6.19 16.05
CA ASN A 501 4.34 7.52 16.31
C ASN A 501 5.40 8.62 16.13
N LYS A 502 6.62 8.44 16.69
CA LYS A 502 7.75 9.39 16.52
C LYS A 502 8.13 9.57 15.05
N VAL A 503 8.11 8.49 14.26
CA VAL A 503 8.41 8.56 12.82
C VAL A 503 7.33 9.35 12.07
N ALA A 504 6.06 9.18 12.42
CA ALA A 504 4.96 9.90 11.78
C ALA A 504 5.05 11.42 11.95
N GLU A 505 5.64 11.93 13.05
CA GLU A 505 5.79 13.36 13.31
C GLU A 505 6.58 14.08 12.21
N PHE A 506 7.52 13.40 11.54
CA PHE A 506 8.24 13.99 10.41
C PHE A 506 7.33 14.19 9.20
N ALA A 507 6.45 13.21 8.90
CA ALA A 507 5.46 13.36 7.83
C ALA A 507 4.39 14.40 8.21
N ILE A 508 3.97 14.47 9.47
CA ILE A 508 3.05 15.50 9.98
C ILE A 508 3.67 16.89 9.88
N SER A 509 4.95 17.05 10.24
CA SER A 509 5.67 18.30 10.07
C SER A 509 5.70 18.74 8.60
N ARG A 510 5.89 17.78 7.68
CA ARG A 510 5.79 18.04 6.25
C ARG A 510 4.37 18.50 5.88
N ALA A 511 3.34 17.79 6.32
CA ALA A 511 1.95 18.10 6.02
C ALA A 511 1.57 19.54 6.40
N ARG A 512 2.04 20.01 7.57
CA ARG A 512 1.82 21.38 8.06
C ARG A 512 2.53 22.45 7.24
N THR A 513 3.48 22.10 6.38
CA THR A 513 4.34 23.05 5.65
C THR A 513 4.33 22.85 4.14
N ASP A 514 3.46 21.99 3.62
CA ASP A 514 3.39 21.70 2.19
C ASP A 514 2.47 22.62 1.38
N GLY A 515 1.75 23.52 2.04
CA GLY A 515 0.90 24.54 1.40
C GLY A 515 -0.55 24.12 1.15
N ALA A 516 -0.96 22.95 1.66
CA ALA A 516 -2.30 22.41 1.48
C ALA A 516 -3.27 22.73 2.63
N GLU A 517 -2.75 23.22 3.76
CA GLU A 517 -3.52 23.58 4.97
C GLU A 517 -3.76 25.08 5.07
#